data_26bebb8857606c7cd333233cdbedf86d
#
_entry.id   26bebb8857606c7cd333233cdbedf86d
#
_cell.length_a   1.000
_cell.length_b   1.000
_cell.length_c   1.000
_cell.angle_alpha   90.00
_cell.angle_beta   90.00
_cell.angle_gamma   90.00
#
_symmetry.space_group_name_H-M   'P 1'
#
loop_
_entity.id
_entity.type
_entity.pdbx_description
1 polymer ?
#
loop_
_entity_poly.entity_id
_entity_poly.type
_entity_poly.pdbx_seq_one_letter_code
_entity_poly.pdbx_strand_id
1 'polypeptide(L)'
;ARARRHGLTTGEGATAEGTAAEGAVPAAFRPMLAALTERANDASTAVVDMDPKGDGTTVSMTLTWAELNQQVNAAATRLHALGVRPGDRVNLMVPPGARLTTLIYACMKLGAVIVVADTGLGIPGLTRALKGANPSFLVGIPAALSAARTLLWPGVRISVEPLGSVQEKLLGVAGSVFTAPAADGTPGAPVPTPTVVEFPSPVPDADAAVLYTSGSTGPAKGVVYTQRQLAGMRDAIANTYGFAPGSGLVAGFAPFALLGPALGATSVTPTMDVTRPKTLTASALASAAAAIDASVVFASPAALVNVVATADELNAEQRAALAKVQTVLSAGAPIPVPLLEALSALVPNASLHTPYGMTEGLPVTDVSFEMIRQAIAEGTPNAAGEVLDPFARDGVCVGFAVYGAAVAIAPLLQDGSVADELTHEPGVTGEILVSAPHVKDRYDTLWVTEEQSISTPGWHHTGDVGHLDASGRLWVEGRLAHVLLTSQGVLTPVAAEQSAESLPEVRRAALVAVGPAGTAAPVLVIEASANTAALEARQSASGLKRALLDRVPGARRFPIAEGVAPFELSQLVRQKVAEDTGVELAAVLVVHEHPTDIRHNSKIDRPALGEWASKVLAGA
;
A
#
# COMPACT_ATOMS: atom_id res chain seq x y z
N ALA A 1 0.83 58.80 20.87
CA ALA A 1 0.86 60.04 20.10
C ALA A 1 1.84 59.94 18.94
N ARG A 2 1.29 60.08 17.73
CA ARG A 2 1.92 60.58 16.47
C ARG A 2 3.24 59.94 16.04
N ALA A 3 3.39 59.37 14.90
CA ALA A 3 3.03 59.62 13.49
C ALA A 3 4.24 59.93 12.62
N ARG A 4 4.35 59.18 11.48
CA ARG A 4 4.91 59.58 10.15
C ARG A 4 6.43 59.76 10.05
N ARG A 5 7.12 59.37 8.98
CA ARG A 5 6.89 59.11 7.55
C ARG A 5 8.17 58.58 6.90
N HIS A 6 8.02 57.76 5.86
CA HIS A 6 8.73 57.67 4.59
C HIS A 6 10.22 57.32 4.50
N GLY A 7 10.45 56.35 3.64
CA GLY A 7 11.71 56.13 2.92
C GLY A 7 11.72 54.82 2.17
N LEU A 8 11.26 54.84 0.91
CA LEU A 8 11.50 53.79 -0.11
C LEU A 8 12.98 53.73 -0.47
N THR A 9 13.57 52.53 -0.54
CA THR A 9 14.53 52.14 -1.58
C THR A 9 14.66 50.63 -1.65
N THR A 10 14.33 50.12 -2.80
CA THR A 10 14.74 48.95 -3.61
C THR A 10 15.95 48.14 -3.14
N GLY A 11 15.81 46.78 -3.21
CA GLY A 11 16.96 45.89 -3.28
C GLY A 11 16.60 44.44 -2.85
N GLU A 12 16.26 43.65 -3.79
CA GLU A 12 16.43 42.21 -4.00
C GLU A 12 17.03 41.37 -2.86
N GLY A 13 16.34 40.26 -2.56
CA GLY A 13 16.79 39.17 -1.70
C GLY A 13 15.62 38.38 -1.12
N ALA A 14 14.86 37.66 -1.95
CA ALA A 14 13.84 36.75 -1.46
C ALA A 14 14.51 35.47 -0.94
N THR A 15 14.78 35.42 0.35
CA THR A 15 14.98 34.18 1.08
C THR A 15 13.60 33.56 1.30
N ALA A 16 13.37 32.41 0.69
CA ALA A 16 12.20 31.58 0.95
C ALA A 16 12.33 30.95 2.36
N GLU A 17 11.94 31.71 3.37
CA GLU A 17 11.57 31.12 4.66
C GLU A 17 10.24 30.40 4.48
N GLY A 18 10.27 29.06 4.52
CA GLY A 18 9.09 28.25 4.61
C GLY A 18 8.30 28.59 5.87
N THR A 19 7.31 29.46 5.70
CA THR A 19 6.33 29.75 6.76
C THR A 19 5.55 28.47 7.06
N ALA A 20 5.87 27.83 8.18
CA ALA A 20 4.89 27.01 8.88
C ALA A 20 3.60 27.85 8.99
N ALA A 21 2.48 27.31 8.54
CA ALA A 21 1.20 27.99 8.56
C ALA A 21 0.81 28.28 10.02
N GLU A 22 1.22 29.42 10.54
CA GLU A 22 0.71 29.97 11.78
C GLU A 22 -0.75 30.36 11.57
N GLY A 23 -1.65 29.69 12.29
CA GLY A 23 -2.99 30.19 12.53
C GLY A 23 -4.17 29.43 11.94
N ALA A 24 -4.03 28.23 11.43
CA ALA A 24 -5.21 27.38 11.18
C ALA A 24 -5.76 26.92 12.56
N VAL A 25 -6.89 27.49 12.98
CA VAL A 25 -7.69 26.92 14.08
C VAL A 25 -7.87 25.43 13.75
N PRO A 26 -7.49 24.49 14.64
CA PRO A 26 -7.68 23.07 14.35
C PRO A 26 -9.14 22.86 13.98
N ALA A 27 -9.39 22.35 12.76
CA ALA A 27 -10.74 22.04 12.35
C ALA A 27 -11.38 21.14 13.41
N ALA A 28 -12.61 21.46 13.82
CA ALA A 28 -13.31 20.70 14.85
C ALA A 28 -13.30 19.22 14.45
N PHE A 29 -12.97 18.33 15.39
CA PHE A 29 -12.94 16.90 15.17
C PHE A 29 -14.24 16.41 14.53
N ARG A 30 -14.16 15.85 13.33
CA ARG A 30 -15.28 15.26 12.61
C ARG A 30 -15.13 13.75 12.60
N PRO A 31 -15.96 12.98 13.34
CA PRO A 31 -15.84 11.51 13.41
C PRO A 31 -15.92 10.84 12.04
N MET A 32 -15.35 9.63 11.90
CA MET A 32 -15.48 8.79 10.70
C MET A 32 -16.95 8.49 10.33
N LEU A 33 -17.85 8.51 11.34
CA LEU A 33 -19.30 8.28 11.18
C LEU A 33 -20.07 9.52 10.70
N ALA A 34 -19.43 10.68 10.59
CA ALA A 34 -20.16 11.95 10.38
C ALA A 34 -20.98 11.93 9.08
N ALA A 35 -20.38 11.57 7.95
CA ALA A 35 -21.10 11.53 6.67
C ALA A 35 -22.27 10.53 6.69
N LEU A 36 -22.10 9.37 7.33
CA LEU A 36 -23.18 8.38 7.49
C LEU A 36 -24.34 8.92 8.32
N THR A 37 -24.05 9.66 9.39
CA THR A 37 -25.07 10.27 10.27
C THR A 37 -25.78 11.43 9.57
N GLU A 38 -25.05 12.29 8.88
CA GLU A 38 -25.59 13.42 8.11
C GLU A 38 -26.54 12.96 6.99
N ARG A 39 -26.24 11.79 6.41
CA ARG A 39 -27.02 11.17 5.31
C ARG A 39 -27.98 10.07 5.79
N ALA A 40 -28.37 10.06 7.07
CA ALA A 40 -29.21 9.01 7.67
C ALA A 40 -30.59 8.82 7.00
N ASN A 41 -31.09 9.83 6.28
CA ASN A 41 -32.36 9.78 5.55
C ASN A 41 -32.18 9.86 4.03
N ASP A 42 -30.96 9.73 3.53
CA ASP A 42 -30.65 9.83 2.11
C ASP A 42 -30.90 8.47 1.43
N ALA A 43 -31.80 8.45 0.43
CA ALA A 43 -32.15 7.27 -0.35
C ALA A 43 -31.19 6.97 -1.50
N SER A 44 -30.14 7.80 -1.70
CA SER A 44 -29.13 7.50 -2.71
C SER A 44 -28.22 6.36 -2.26
N THR A 45 -27.57 5.71 -3.23
CA THR A 45 -26.69 4.55 -2.99
C THR A 45 -25.46 4.93 -2.16
N ALA A 46 -25.14 4.12 -1.15
CA ALA A 46 -23.95 4.23 -0.32
C ALA A 46 -22.92 3.14 -0.63
N VAL A 47 -23.36 1.88 -0.68
CA VAL A 47 -22.48 0.72 -0.86
C VAL A 47 -23.11 -0.25 -1.85
N VAL A 48 -22.26 -0.78 -2.74
CA VAL A 48 -22.64 -1.82 -3.72
C VAL A 48 -21.65 -2.97 -3.63
N ASP A 49 -22.16 -4.19 -3.60
CA ASP A 49 -21.37 -5.41 -3.76
C ASP A 49 -21.64 -6.02 -5.14
N MET A 50 -20.61 -6.33 -5.88
CA MET A 50 -20.69 -7.17 -7.07
C MET A 50 -20.80 -8.64 -6.65
N ASP A 51 -21.41 -9.48 -7.50
CA ASP A 51 -21.54 -10.91 -7.19
C ASP A 51 -20.16 -11.60 -7.18
N PRO A 52 -19.69 -12.10 -6.03
CA PRO A 52 -18.38 -12.73 -5.93
C PRO A 52 -18.30 -14.11 -6.64
N LYS A 53 -19.45 -14.68 -7.02
CA LYS A 53 -19.54 -15.98 -7.69
C LYS A 53 -19.86 -15.86 -9.18
N GLY A 54 -20.23 -14.66 -9.62
CA GLY A 54 -20.57 -14.36 -11.00
C GLY A 54 -19.37 -14.04 -11.87
N ASP A 55 -19.65 -13.61 -13.08
CA ASP A 55 -18.67 -13.13 -14.08
C ASP A 55 -18.13 -11.72 -13.79
N GLY A 56 -18.52 -11.12 -12.67
CA GLY A 56 -18.13 -9.76 -12.27
C GLY A 56 -19.03 -8.65 -12.81
N THR A 57 -20.10 -9.00 -13.54
CA THR A 57 -20.98 -8.00 -14.17
C THR A 57 -22.26 -7.73 -13.37
N THR A 58 -22.61 -8.60 -12.45
CA THR A 58 -23.88 -8.56 -11.71
C THR A 58 -23.69 -7.94 -10.32
N VAL A 59 -24.63 -7.07 -9.93
CA VAL A 59 -24.74 -6.53 -8.57
C VAL A 59 -25.46 -7.55 -7.69
N SER A 60 -24.87 -7.91 -6.54
CA SER A 60 -25.46 -8.81 -5.57
C SER A 60 -26.16 -8.10 -4.41
N MET A 61 -25.70 -6.89 -4.07
CA MET A 61 -26.27 -6.11 -2.98
C MET A 61 -26.10 -4.61 -3.23
N THR A 62 -27.13 -3.85 -2.87
CA THR A 62 -27.07 -2.38 -2.84
C THR A 62 -27.67 -1.91 -1.52
N LEU A 63 -26.99 -0.98 -0.85
CA LEU A 63 -27.49 -0.27 0.32
C LEU A 63 -27.52 1.22 0.04
N THR A 64 -28.63 1.86 0.33
CA THR A 64 -28.73 3.32 0.42
C THR A 64 -28.03 3.82 1.69
N TRP A 65 -27.78 5.13 1.78
CA TRP A 65 -27.23 5.73 3.00
C TRP A 65 -28.15 5.52 4.19
N ALA A 66 -29.46 5.66 3.99
CA ALA A 66 -30.46 5.41 5.03
C ALA A 66 -30.41 3.95 5.52
N GLU A 67 -30.38 2.99 4.60
CA GLU A 67 -30.30 1.55 4.94
C GLU A 67 -28.97 1.22 5.62
N LEU A 68 -27.84 1.73 5.12
CA LEU A 68 -26.54 1.51 5.73
C LEU A 68 -26.52 2.07 7.18
N ASN A 69 -27.02 3.30 7.39
CA ASN A 69 -27.12 3.88 8.73
C ASN A 69 -28.01 3.04 9.66
N GLN A 70 -29.15 2.58 9.15
CA GLN A 70 -30.04 1.70 9.92
C GLN A 70 -29.36 0.38 10.29
N GLN A 71 -28.69 -0.27 9.33
CA GLN A 71 -27.97 -1.52 9.57
C GLN A 71 -26.80 -1.35 10.55
N VAL A 72 -26.05 -0.24 10.46
CA VAL A 72 -24.96 0.10 11.41
C VAL A 72 -25.52 0.27 12.83
N ASN A 73 -26.63 0.98 12.99
CA ASN A 73 -27.28 1.18 14.30
C ASN A 73 -27.75 -0.15 14.90
N ALA A 74 -28.39 -0.98 14.10
CA ALA A 74 -28.89 -2.29 14.52
C ALA A 74 -27.74 -3.25 14.86
N ALA A 75 -26.69 -3.29 14.03
CA ALA A 75 -25.52 -4.12 14.27
C ALA A 75 -24.74 -3.68 15.53
N ALA A 76 -24.59 -2.36 15.78
CA ALA A 76 -23.97 -1.83 17.01
C ALA A 76 -24.77 -2.26 18.25
N THR A 77 -26.11 -2.11 18.21
CA THR A 77 -27.01 -2.54 19.28
C THR A 77 -26.91 -4.06 19.50
N ARG A 78 -26.83 -4.85 18.41
CA ARG A 78 -26.69 -6.31 18.50
C ARG A 78 -25.34 -6.72 19.09
N LEU A 79 -24.24 -6.12 18.66
CA LEU A 79 -22.91 -6.37 19.25
C LEU A 79 -22.89 -6.02 20.74
N HIS A 80 -23.50 -4.90 21.14
CA HIS A 80 -23.65 -4.54 22.54
C HIS A 80 -24.46 -5.58 23.33
N ALA A 81 -25.55 -6.10 22.78
CA ALA A 81 -26.34 -7.18 23.38
C ALA A 81 -25.56 -8.49 23.51
N LEU A 82 -24.60 -8.75 22.62
CA LEU A 82 -23.69 -9.90 22.68
C LEU A 82 -22.48 -9.67 23.62
N GLY A 83 -22.45 -8.55 24.31
CA GLY A 83 -21.48 -8.25 25.36
C GLY A 83 -20.35 -7.30 24.98
N VAL A 84 -20.25 -6.84 23.72
CA VAL A 84 -19.23 -5.86 23.30
C VAL A 84 -19.45 -4.52 23.99
N ARG A 85 -18.37 -3.90 24.47
CA ARG A 85 -18.40 -2.60 25.16
C ARG A 85 -17.39 -1.63 24.53
N PRO A 86 -17.52 -0.31 24.77
CA PRO A 86 -16.52 0.66 24.38
C PRO A 86 -15.12 0.27 24.88
N GLY A 87 -14.11 0.36 24.02
CA GLY A 87 -12.74 -0.03 24.30
C GLY A 87 -12.42 -1.52 24.12
N ASP A 88 -13.43 -2.39 23.95
CA ASP A 88 -13.19 -3.80 23.63
C ASP A 88 -12.54 -3.97 22.25
N ARG A 89 -11.54 -4.82 22.16
CA ARG A 89 -10.90 -5.19 20.91
C ARG A 89 -11.73 -6.23 20.17
N VAL A 90 -12.17 -5.90 18.97
CA VAL A 90 -13.00 -6.75 18.10
C VAL A 90 -12.24 -7.09 16.82
N ASN A 91 -11.87 -8.34 16.66
CA ASN A 91 -11.30 -8.81 15.39
C ASN A 91 -12.41 -9.15 14.40
N LEU A 92 -12.31 -8.62 13.18
CA LEU A 92 -13.27 -8.84 12.11
C LEU A 92 -12.67 -9.76 11.04
N MET A 93 -13.20 -10.98 10.92
CA MET A 93 -12.81 -11.99 9.93
C MET A 93 -13.95 -12.24 8.94
N VAL A 94 -14.27 -11.19 8.21
CA VAL A 94 -15.39 -11.12 7.27
C VAL A 94 -14.84 -10.67 5.92
N PRO A 95 -15.25 -11.27 4.80
CA PRO A 95 -14.85 -10.80 3.47
C PRO A 95 -15.24 -9.34 3.24
N PRO A 96 -14.48 -8.59 2.43
CA PRO A 96 -14.85 -7.24 2.01
C PRO A 96 -16.24 -7.21 1.38
N GLY A 97 -16.96 -6.10 1.62
CA GLY A 97 -18.31 -5.86 1.16
C GLY A 97 -19.17 -5.15 2.18
N ALA A 98 -20.44 -4.95 1.89
CA ALA A 98 -21.39 -4.20 2.69
C ALA A 98 -21.51 -4.69 4.13
N ARG A 99 -21.38 -6.00 4.38
CA ARG A 99 -21.40 -6.57 5.74
C ARG A 99 -20.19 -6.19 6.56
N LEU A 100 -19.00 -6.27 5.98
CA LEU A 100 -17.79 -5.84 6.66
C LEU A 100 -17.83 -4.34 6.93
N THR A 101 -18.28 -3.54 5.96
CA THR A 101 -18.51 -2.10 6.11
C THR A 101 -19.46 -1.84 7.28
N THR A 102 -20.63 -2.48 7.30
CA THR A 102 -21.62 -2.36 8.40
C THR A 102 -20.98 -2.67 9.76
N LEU A 103 -20.21 -3.77 9.87
CA LEU A 103 -19.59 -4.19 11.13
C LEU A 103 -18.51 -3.21 11.60
N ILE A 104 -17.70 -2.67 10.70
CA ILE A 104 -16.68 -1.68 11.05
C ILE A 104 -17.31 -0.41 11.58
N TYR A 105 -18.31 0.13 10.87
CA TYR A 105 -19.01 1.33 11.33
C TYR A 105 -19.83 1.07 12.60
N ALA A 106 -20.34 -0.15 12.81
CA ALA A 106 -20.97 -0.54 14.06
C ALA A 106 -19.99 -0.60 15.23
N CYS A 107 -18.78 -1.14 15.03
CA CYS A 107 -17.72 -1.10 16.04
C CYS A 107 -17.29 0.34 16.36
N MET A 108 -17.08 1.18 15.33
CA MET A 108 -16.76 2.60 15.53
C MET A 108 -17.86 3.34 16.30
N LYS A 109 -19.14 3.07 15.99
CA LYS A 109 -20.28 3.67 16.66
C LYS A 109 -20.38 3.25 18.12
N LEU A 110 -20.12 1.99 18.41
CA LEU A 110 -20.09 1.44 19.76
C LEU A 110 -18.86 1.92 20.55
N GLY A 111 -17.81 2.43 19.89
CA GLY A 111 -16.54 2.78 20.52
C GLY A 111 -15.65 1.57 20.77
N ALA A 112 -15.86 0.46 20.06
CA ALA A 112 -14.99 -0.71 20.10
C ALA A 112 -13.76 -0.49 19.20
N VAL A 113 -12.65 -1.10 19.55
CA VAL A 113 -11.38 -1.05 18.83
C VAL A 113 -11.32 -2.16 17.79
N ILE A 114 -11.24 -1.81 16.52
CA ILE A 114 -11.19 -2.79 15.43
C ILE A 114 -9.79 -3.37 15.31
N VAL A 115 -9.66 -4.69 15.39
CA VAL A 115 -8.40 -5.39 15.13
C VAL A 115 -8.42 -5.95 13.72
N VAL A 116 -7.49 -5.46 12.88
CA VAL A 116 -7.30 -5.97 11.52
C VAL A 116 -5.94 -6.66 11.44
N ALA A 117 -5.96 -7.94 11.11
CA ALA A 117 -4.76 -8.71 10.83
C ALA A 117 -4.84 -9.24 9.40
N ASP A 118 -3.84 -8.93 8.59
CA ASP A 118 -3.80 -9.32 7.20
C ASP A 118 -3.71 -10.84 7.05
N THR A 119 -4.60 -11.43 6.25
CA THR A 119 -4.58 -12.87 5.93
C THR A 119 -3.32 -13.26 5.14
N GLY A 120 -2.70 -12.32 4.44
CA GLY A 120 -1.39 -12.46 3.82
C GLY A 120 -0.25 -12.79 4.79
N LEU A 121 -0.45 -12.63 6.11
CA LEU A 121 0.46 -13.10 7.15
C LEU A 121 0.65 -14.63 7.18
N GLY A 122 -0.17 -15.37 6.45
CA GLY A 122 -0.27 -16.81 6.57
C GLY A 122 -0.75 -17.24 7.97
N ILE A 123 -1.08 -18.50 8.14
CA ILE A 123 -1.64 -19.01 9.41
C ILE A 123 -0.72 -18.74 10.62
N PRO A 124 0.61 -18.98 10.55
CA PRO A 124 1.49 -18.71 11.68
C PRO A 124 1.59 -17.23 12.06
N GLY A 125 1.70 -16.34 11.06
CA GLY A 125 1.77 -14.90 11.28
C GLY A 125 0.47 -14.33 11.82
N LEU A 126 -0.66 -14.72 11.23
CA LEU A 126 -2.01 -14.36 11.69
C LEU A 126 -2.24 -14.81 13.14
N THR A 127 -1.83 -16.04 13.48
CA THR A 127 -1.95 -16.58 14.85
C THR A 127 -1.12 -15.74 15.83
N ARG A 128 0.10 -15.36 15.47
CA ARG A 128 0.93 -14.48 16.33
C ARG A 128 0.28 -13.09 16.49
N ALA A 129 -0.20 -12.49 15.39
CA ALA A 129 -0.85 -11.19 15.41
C ALA A 129 -2.09 -11.20 16.32
N LEU A 130 -2.99 -12.18 16.17
CA LEU A 130 -4.20 -12.29 16.98
C LEU A 130 -3.92 -12.61 18.46
N LYS A 131 -2.95 -13.46 18.74
CA LYS A 131 -2.53 -13.70 20.13
C LYS A 131 -1.89 -12.47 20.77
N GLY A 132 -1.12 -11.70 20.00
CA GLY A 132 -0.54 -10.43 20.45
C GLY A 132 -1.60 -9.37 20.69
N ALA A 133 -2.55 -9.21 19.76
CA ALA A 133 -3.67 -8.27 19.87
C ALA A 133 -4.62 -8.59 21.03
N ASN A 134 -4.71 -9.86 21.41
CA ASN A 134 -5.60 -10.37 22.45
C ASN A 134 -7.02 -9.79 22.37
N PRO A 135 -7.75 -9.95 21.23
CA PRO A 135 -9.08 -9.39 21.09
C PRO A 135 -10.07 -10.00 22.09
N SER A 136 -10.96 -9.16 22.65
CA SER A 136 -12.06 -9.59 23.51
C SER A 136 -13.12 -10.38 22.72
N PHE A 137 -13.30 -10.01 21.44
CA PHE A 137 -14.28 -10.62 20.57
C PHE A 137 -13.69 -10.90 19.18
N LEU A 138 -14.19 -11.96 18.55
CA LEU A 138 -13.90 -12.34 17.18
C LEU A 138 -15.21 -12.52 16.43
N VAL A 139 -15.49 -11.65 15.46
CA VAL A 139 -16.65 -11.73 14.58
C VAL A 139 -16.20 -12.29 13.23
N GLY A 140 -16.79 -13.40 12.79
CA GLY A 140 -16.33 -14.04 11.58
C GLY A 140 -17.32 -14.96 10.88
N ILE A 141 -16.92 -15.34 9.66
CA ILE A 141 -17.60 -16.39 8.89
C ILE A 141 -17.27 -17.78 9.47
N PRO A 142 -18.06 -18.84 9.17
CA PRO A 142 -17.88 -20.17 9.74
C PRO A 142 -16.46 -20.74 9.62
N ALA A 143 -15.80 -20.51 8.47
CA ALA A 143 -14.42 -20.96 8.24
C ALA A 143 -13.43 -20.29 9.20
N ALA A 144 -13.57 -18.97 9.41
CA ALA A 144 -12.74 -18.21 10.33
C ALA A 144 -12.97 -18.64 11.79
N LEU A 145 -14.23 -18.88 12.19
CA LEU A 145 -14.57 -19.36 13.53
C LEU A 145 -14.02 -20.77 13.80
N SER A 146 -14.02 -21.62 12.77
CA SER A 146 -13.41 -22.96 12.83
C SER A 146 -11.90 -22.87 13.05
N ALA A 147 -11.23 -22.00 12.27
CA ALA A 147 -9.81 -21.73 12.43
C ALA A 147 -9.50 -21.18 13.85
N ALA A 148 -10.29 -20.21 14.31
CA ALA A 148 -10.15 -19.61 15.64
C ALA A 148 -10.26 -20.65 16.77
N ARG A 149 -11.18 -21.61 16.62
CA ARG A 149 -11.36 -22.71 17.55
C ARG A 149 -10.14 -23.64 17.57
N THR A 150 -9.71 -24.05 16.38
CA THR A 150 -8.62 -25.02 16.21
C THR A 150 -7.27 -24.45 16.63
N LEU A 151 -7.01 -23.18 16.31
CA LEU A 151 -5.73 -22.50 16.58
C LEU A 151 -5.71 -21.78 17.92
N LEU A 152 -6.81 -21.92 18.72
CA LEU A 152 -6.95 -21.30 20.03
C LEU A 152 -6.73 -19.78 19.99
N TRP A 153 -7.34 -19.11 19.00
CA TRP A 153 -7.32 -17.64 18.96
C TRP A 153 -8.19 -17.06 20.06
N PRO A 154 -7.76 -15.97 20.71
CA PRO A 154 -8.50 -15.37 21.82
C PRO A 154 -9.80 -14.72 21.36
N GLY A 155 -10.67 -14.46 22.32
CA GLY A 155 -11.93 -13.73 22.15
C GLY A 155 -13.17 -14.62 22.09
N VAL A 156 -14.28 -14.02 22.54
CA VAL A 156 -15.62 -14.61 22.41
C VAL A 156 -15.98 -14.62 20.92
N ARG A 157 -16.37 -15.78 20.41
CA ARG A 157 -16.70 -15.96 18.99
C ARG A 157 -18.14 -15.54 18.72
N ILE A 158 -18.32 -14.68 17.73
CA ILE A 158 -19.61 -14.21 17.23
C ILE A 158 -19.67 -14.56 15.74
N SER A 159 -20.75 -15.18 15.29
CA SER A 159 -20.95 -15.48 13.88
C SER A 159 -21.52 -14.27 13.14
N VAL A 160 -21.12 -14.09 11.89
CA VAL A 160 -21.75 -13.11 11.01
C VAL A 160 -23.21 -13.51 10.76
N GLU A 161 -23.47 -14.76 10.42
CA GLU A 161 -24.79 -15.33 10.16
C GLU A 161 -25.14 -16.44 11.16
N PRO A 162 -26.43 -16.78 11.32
CA PRO A 162 -26.84 -17.90 12.18
C PRO A 162 -26.22 -19.21 11.70
N LEU A 163 -25.82 -20.01 12.64
CA LEU A 163 -25.32 -21.38 12.42
C LEU A 163 -26.38 -22.39 12.90
N GLY A 164 -26.25 -23.62 12.45
CA GLY A 164 -27.03 -24.69 13.01
C GLY A 164 -26.65 -24.93 14.48
N SER A 165 -27.61 -25.32 15.33
CA SER A 165 -27.43 -25.47 16.78
C SER A 165 -26.27 -26.38 17.20
N VAL A 166 -25.97 -27.41 16.42
CA VAL A 166 -24.79 -28.28 16.63
C VAL A 166 -23.51 -27.54 16.33
N GLN A 167 -23.47 -26.77 15.25
CA GLN A 167 -22.31 -26.01 14.83
C GLN A 167 -22.02 -24.85 15.78
N GLU A 168 -23.05 -24.15 16.28
CA GLU A 168 -22.90 -23.11 17.31
C GLU A 168 -22.22 -23.67 18.57
N LYS A 169 -22.72 -24.80 19.07
CA LYS A 169 -22.13 -25.48 20.24
C LYS A 169 -20.68 -25.93 19.96
N LEU A 170 -20.46 -26.54 18.79
CA LEU A 170 -19.15 -27.05 18.40
C LEU A 170 -18.13 -25.92 18.32
N LEU A 171 -18.49 -24.77 17.75
CA LEU A 171 -17.62 -23.61 17.58
C LEU A 171 -17.60 -22.70 18.82
N GLY A 172 -18.50 -22.88 19.77
CA GLY A 172 -18.63 -22.07 20.99
C GLY A 172 -18.97 -20.61 20.65
N VAL A 173 -19.98 -20.42 19.79
CA VAL A 173 -20.44 -19.12 19.32
C VAL A 173 -21.47 -18.54 20.27
N ALA A 174 -21.32 -17.27 20.66
CA ALA A 174 -22.24 -16.58 21.56
C ALA A 174 -23.56 -16.14 20.86
N GLY A 175 -23.55 -16.09 19.54
CA GLY A 175 -24.71 -15.69 18.71
C GLY A 175 -24.28 -15.16 17.35
N SER A 176 -25.25 -14.67 16.56
CA SER A 176 -25.00 -14.07 15.25
C SER A 176 -25.35 -12.59 15.23
N VAL A 177 -24.68 -11.83 14.35
CA VAL A 177 -24.98 -10.40 14.14
C VAL A 177 -26.13 -10.22 13.16
N PHE A 178 -26.13 -10.94 12.05
CA PHE A 178 -27.14 -10.85 11.01
C PHE A 178 -28.09 -12.07 11.04
N THR A 179 -29.27 -11.94 10.44
CA THR A 179 -30.18 -13.04 10.16
C THR A 179 -29.66 -13.90 9.00
N ALA A 180 -30.24 -15.06 8.79
CA ALA A 180 -29.95 -15.85 7.60
C ALA A 180 -30.32 -15.07 6.32
N PRO A 181 -29.62 -15.32 5.21
CA PRO A 181 -30.04 -14.81 3.91
C PRO A 181 -31.46 -15.26 3.57
N ALA A 182 -32.20 -14.45 2.82
CA ALA A 182 -33.49 -14.81 2.31
C ALA A 182 -33.39 -15.93 1.24
N ALA A 183 -34.51 -16.57 0.90
CA ALA A 183 -34.53 -17.65 -0.07
C ALA A 183 -34.11 -17.24 -1.49
N ASP A 184 -34.25 -15.96 -1.82
CA ASP A 184 -33.78 -15.34 -3.08
C ASP A 184 -32.29 -14.98 -3.09
N GLY A 185 -31.58 -15.28 -2.02
CA GLY A 185 -30.15 -14.97 -1.87
C GLY A 185 -29.85 -13.56 -1.29
N THR A 186 -30.89 -12.75 -1.04
CA THR A 186 -30.70 -11.43 -0.41
C THR A 186 -30.02 -11.60 0.96
N PRO A 187 -28.92 -10.88 1.23
CA PRO A 187 -28.23 -10.96 2.52
C PRO A 187 -29.12 -10.56 3.68
N GLY A 188 -29.03 -11.30 4.80
CA GLY A 188 -29.84 -11.02 6.00
C GLY A 188 -29.48 -9.68 6.65
N ALA A 189 -30.48 -9.01 7.21
CA ALA A 189 -30.34 -7.81 8.01
C ALA A 189 -29.78 -8.12 9.42
N PRO A 190 -29.28 -7.13 10.17
CA PRO A 190 -28.90 -7.32 11.57
C PRO A 190 -30.04 -7.90 12.40
N VAL A 191 -29.70 -8.83 13.31
CA VAL A 191 -30.70 -9.48 14.19
C VAL A 191 -31.39 -8.41 15.05
N PRO A 192 -32.73 -8.31 15.01
CA PRO A 192 -33.44 -7.34 15.84
C PRO A 192 -33.17 -7.53 17.33
N THR A 193 -32.99 -6.43 18.04
CA THR A 193 -32.86 -6.42 19.50
C THR A 193 -34.02 -5.64 20.10
N PRO A 194 -34.59 -6.09 21.24
CA PRO A 194 -35.75 -5.43 21.82
C PRO A 194 -35.46 -4.02 22.35
N THR A 195 -34.21 -3.72 22.65
CA THR A 195 -33.80 -2.43 23.19
C THR A 195 -32.87 -1.74 22.22
N VAL A 196 -33.22 -0.55 21.74
CA VAL A 196 -32.32 0.32 20.97
C VAL A 196 -31.39 1.01 21.95
N VAL A 197 -30.09 0.96 21.69
CA VAL A 197 -29.06 1.62 22.50
C VAL A 197 -28.57 2.84 21.73
N GLU A 198 -28.60 4.00 22.38
CA GLU A 198 -27.92 5.20 21.88
C GLU A 198 -26.46 5.19 22.35
N PHE A 199 -25.56 5.38 21.42
CA PHE A 199 -24.14 5.44 21.69
C PHE A 199 -23.67 6.90 21.64
N PRO A 200 -22.82 7.33 22.60
CA PRO A 200 -22.23 8.67 22.55
C PRO A 200 -21.32 8.81 21.31
N SER A 201 -21.10 10.06 20.91
CA SER A 201 -20.13 10.34 19.85
C SER A 201 -18.74 9.79 20.23
N PRO A 202 -17.97 9.25 19.27
CA PRO A 202 -16.64 8.76 19.54
C PRO A 202 -15.73 9.84 20.14
N VAL A 203 -14.96 9.47 21.17
CA VAL A 203 -13.97 10.36 21.79
C VAL A 203 -12.75 10.45 20.87
N PRO A 204 -12.26 11.67 20.54
CA PRO A 204 -11.17 11.85 19.57
C PRO A 204 -9.91 11.01 19.85
N ASP A 205 -9.49 10.95 21.10
CA ASP A 205 -8.25 10.30 21.51
C ASP A 205 -8.44 8.87 22.00
N ALA A 206 -9.65 8.30 21.85
CA ALA A 206 -9.89 6.89 22.10
C ALA A 206 -9.33 6.02 20.96
N ASP A 207 -8.78 4.86 21.31
CA ASP A 207 -8.36 3.86 20.34
C ASP A 207 -9.53 3.48 19.41
N ALA A 208 -9.26 3.42 18.12
CA ALA A 208 -10.24 3.10 17.09
C ALA A 208 -9.89 1.81 16.33
N ALA A 209 -8.61 1.62 16.05
CA ALA A 209 -8.14 0.45 15.31
C ALA A 209 -6.73 0.05 15.72
N VAL A 210 -6.44 -1.25 15.59
CA VAL A 210 -5.09 -1.82 15.65
C VAL A 210 -4.86 -2.61 14.36
N LEU A 211 -3.95 -2.13 13.51
CA LEU A 211 -3.63 -2.73 12.23
C LEU A 211 -2.34 -3.53 12.34
N TYR A 212 -2.44 -4.85 12.16
CA TYR A 212 -1.27 -5.72 12.19
C TYR A 212 -0.70 -5.91 10.79
N THR A 213 0.53 -5.46 10.63
CA THR A 213 1.26 -5.57 9.37
C THR A 213 2.41 -6.56 9.45
N SER A 214 2.82 -7.01 8.29
CA SER A 214 4.06 -7.73 8.14
C SER A 214 5.23 -6.76 8.26
N GLY A 215 5.90 -6.71 9.40
CA GLY A 215 7.21 -6.08 9.44
C GLY A 215 8.11 -6.70 8.36
N SER A 216 8.84 -5.87 7.61
CA SER A 216 9.79 -6.35 6.59
C SER A 216 10.95 -7.15 7.18
N THR A 217 11.19 -7.03 8.48
CA THR A 217 12.38 -7.57 9.17
C THR A 217 12.07 -8.17 10.55
N GLY A 218 10.79 -8.46 10.90
CA GLY A 218 10.47 -8.92 12.25
C GLY A 218 9.03 -9.42 12.44
N PRO A 219 8.62 -9.68 13.68
CA PRO A 219 7.26 -10.07 14.01
C PRO A 219 6.26 -8.98 13.58
N ALA A 220 5.02 -9.38 13.30
CA ALA A 220 3.96 -8.45 12.92
C ALA A 220 3.82 -7.35 13.99
N LYS A 221 3.87 -6.08 13.55
CA LYS A 221 3.70 -4.91 14.40
C LYS A 221 2.23 -4.50 14.42
N GLY A 222 1.66 -4.31 15.60
CA GLY A 222 0.33 -3.71 15.76
C GLY A 222 0.45 -2.20 15.76
N VAL A 223 -0.15 -1.55 14.78
CA VAL A 223 -0.19 -0.08 14.65
C VAL A 223 -1.51 0.41 15.21
N VAL A 224 -1.47 1.22 16.26
CA VAL A 224 -2.66 1.75 16.93
C VAL A 224 -3.02 3.11 16.34
N TYR A 225 -4.30 3.26 16.00
CA TYR A 225 -4.92 4.50 15.57
C TYR A 225 -6.02 4.92 16.53
N THR A 226 -6.04 6.17 16.92
CA THR A 226 -7.18 6.80 17.59
C THR A 226 -8.23 7.25 16.59
N GLN A 227 -9.41 7.63 17.08
CA GLN A 227 -10.48 8.21 16.27
C GLN A 227 -10.01 9.48 15.53
N ARG A 228 -9.16 10.30 16.18
CA ARG A 228 -8.59 11.52 15.60
C ARG A 228 -7.70 11.23 14.40
N GLN A 229 -6.82 10.23 14.50
CA GLN A 229 -5.90 9.91 13.42
C GLN A 229 -6.60 9.26 12.23
N LEU A 230 -7.61 8.40 12.45
CA LEU A 230 -8.42 7.89 11.35
C LEU A 230 -9.20 9.02 10.64
N ALA A 231 -9.71 9.99 11.41
CA ALA A 231 -10.36 11.17 10.82
C ALA A 231 -9.35 12.02 10.03
N GLY A 232 -8.13 12.20 10.54
CA GLY A 232 -7.05 12.88 9.83
C GLY A 232 -6.68 12.17 8.52
N MET A 233 -6.64 10.83 8.51
CA MET A 233 -6.42 10.03 7.29
C MET A 233 -7.53 10.27 6.26
N ARG A 234 -8.80 10.23 6.68
CA ARG A 234 -9.93 10.58 5.82
C ARG A 234 -9.78 11.98 5.23
N ASP A 235 -9.44 12.97 6.06
CA ASP A 235 -9.33 14.36 5.63
C ASP A 235 -8.15 14.56 4.67
N ALA A 236 -7.01 13.90 4.91
CA ALA A 236 -5.87 13.90 3.99
C ALA A 236 -6.27 13.34 2.62
N ILE A 237 -6.95 12.18 2.58
CA ILE A 237 -7.43 11.55 1.33
C ILE A 237 -8.47 12.45 0.66
N ALA A 238 -9.46 12.95 1.40
CA ALA A 238 -10.52 13.77 0.84
C ALA A 238 -9.98 15.04 0.18
N ASN A 239 -9.06 15.75 0.85
CA ASN A 239 -8.51 17.00 0.34
C ASN A 239 -7.49 16.79 -0.78
N THR A 240 -6.67 15.74 -0.71
CA THR A 240 -5.65 15.46 -1.75
C THR A 240 -6.29 15.04 -3.07
N TYR A 241 -7.35 14.21 -3.02
CA TYR A 241 -7.98 13.64 -4.22
C TYR A 241 -9.35 14.23 -4.55
N GLY A 242 -9.77 15.28 -3.84
CA GLY A 242 -11.00 15.99 -4.15
C GLY A 242 -12.29 15.19 -3.93
N PHE A 243 -12.32 14.27 -2.95
CA PHE A 243 -13.54 13.55 -2.63
C PHE A 243 -14.64 14.51 -2.16
N ALA A 244 -15.81 14.39 -2.76
CA ALA A 244 -16.99 15.19 -2.47
C ALA A 244 -18.24 14.28 -2.38
N PRO A 245 -19.35 14.78 -1.80
CA PRO A 245 -20.62 14.08 -1.88
C PRO A 245 -21.01 13.81 -3.34
N GLY A 246 -21.29 12.55 -3.67
CA GLY A 246 -21.56 12.08 -5.02
C GLY A 246 -20.36 11.46 -5.74
N SER A 247 -19.15 11.51 -5.17
CA SER A 247 -18.02 10.71 -5.68
C SER A 247 -18.34 9.23 -5.64
N GLY A 248 -17.99 8.51 -6.71
CA GLY A 248 -18.10 7.04 -6.78
C GLY A 248 -16.71 6.40 -6.69
N LEU A 249 -16.50 5.49 -5.73
CA LEU A 249 -15.23 4.81 -5.47
C LEU A 249 -15.32 3.32 -5.77
N VAL A 250 -14.57 2.84 -6.77
CA VAL A 250 -14.29 1.40 -6.91
C VAL A 250 -13.14 1.02 -6.01
N ALA A 251 -13.41 0.20 -5.01
CA ALA A 251 -12.44 -0.22 -4.00
C ALA A 251 -11.88 -1.61 -4.32
N GLY A 252 -10.91 -1.68 -5.23
CA GLY A 252 -10.14 -2.90 -5.54
C GLY A 252 -9.07 -3.26 -4.50
N PHE A 253 -9.11 -2.60 -3.34
CA PHE A 253 -8.27 -2.88 -2.19
C PHE A 253 -9.11 -2.75 -0.91
N ALA A 254 -9.20 -3.83 -0.14
CA ALA A 254 -10.15 -3.95 0.97
C ALA A 254 -10.17 -2.78 1.97
N PRO A 255 -9.05 -2.22 2.44
CA PRO A 255 -9.08 -1.07 3.36
C PRO A 255 -9.79 0.16 2.80
N PHE A 256 -9.78 0.37 1.49
CA PHE A 256 -10.43 1.53 0.87
C PHE A 256 -11.94 1.38 0.71
N ALA A 257 -12.47 0.16 0.63
CA ALA A 257 -13.91 -0.07 0.70
C ALA A 257 -14.52 0.48 2.00
N LEU A 258 -13.71 0.48 3.06
CA LEU A 258 -14.10 0.96 4.39
C LEU A 258 -14.11 2.49 4.50
N LEU A 259 -13.31 3.17 3.69
CA LEU A 259 -13.21 4.63 3.69
C LEU A 259 -14.34 5.29 2.90
N GLY A 260 -14.95 4.61 1.92
CA GLY A 260 -16.01 5.17 1.09
C GLY A 260 -17.08 5.92 1.88
N PRO A 261 -17.77 5.27 2.83
CA PRO A 261 -18.79 5.97 3.64
C PRO A 261 -18.24 7.12 4.51
N ALA A 262 -17.00 7.02 5.02
CA ALA A 262 -16.39 8.11 5.79
C ALA A 262 -16.09 9.34 4.93
N LEU A 263 -15.72 9.11 3.66
CA LEU A 263 -15.48 10.15 2.65
C LEU A 263 -16.80 10.74 2.10
N GLY A 264 -17.96 10.17 2.45
CA GLY A 264 -19.24 10.55 1.87
C GLY A 264 -19.44 10.05 0.43
N ALA A 265 -18.58 9.13 -0.03
CA ALA A 265 -18.58 8.58 -1.37
C ALA A 265 -19.41 7.29 -1.44
N THR A 266 -20.09 7.08 -2.57
CA THR A 266 -20.64 5.78 -2.92
C THR A 266 -19.50 4.82 -3.22
N SER A 267 -19.49 3.63 -2.64
CA SER A 267 -18.40 2.67 -2.85
C SER A 267 -18.89 1.33 -3.38
N VAL A 268 -18.10 0.72 -4.27
CA VAL A 268 -18.33 -0.62 -4.78
C VAL A 268 -17.11 -1.50 -4.62
N THR A 269 -17.32 -2.74 -4.17
CA THR A 269 -16.28 -3.76 -4.15
C THR A 269 -16.39 -4.58 -5.45
N PRO A 270 -15.37 -4.56 -6.33
CA PRO A 270 -15.39 -5.32 -7.58
C PRO A 270 -15.25 -6.82 -7.28
N THR A 271 -15.70 -7.66 -8.22
CA THR A 271 -15.51 -9.10 -8.13
C THR A 271 -14.03 -9.44 -8.27
N MET A 272 -13.42 -9.84 -7.18
CA MET A 272 -12.03 -10.29 -7.10
C MET A 272 -11.76 -11.08 -5.83
N ASP A 273 -10.73 -11.90 -5.84
CA ASP A 273 -10.16 -12.46 -4.62
C ASP A 273 -9.15 -11.45 -4.02
N VAL A 274 -9.54 -10.78 -2.96
CA VAL A 274 -8.70 -9.74 -2.31
C VAL A 274 -7.37 -10.26 -1.77
N THR A 275 -7.27 -11.58 -1.53
CA THR A 275 -6.00 -12.22 -1.13
C THR A 275 -5.10 -12.51 -2.34
N ARG A 276 -5.64 -12.41 -3.55
CA ARG A 276 -4.97 -12.59 -4.83
C ARG A 276 -5.36 -11.46 -5.79
N PRO A 277 -4.80 -10.25 -5.62
CA PRO A 277 -5.19 -9.06 -6.39
C PRO A 277 -5.14 -9.24 -7.91
N LYS A 278 -4.28 -10.13 -8.41
CA LYS A 278 -4.19 -10.50 -9.85
C LYS A 278 -5.46 -11.17 -10.40
N THR A 279 -6.48 -11.41 -9.59
CA THR A 279 -7.78 -11.93 -10.06
C THR A 279 -8.73 -10.83 -10.53
N LEU A 280 -8.42 -9.54 -10.30
CA LEU A 280 -9.20 -8.43 -10.83
C LEU A 280 -9.00 -8.32 -12.33
N THR A 281 -10.07 -8.51 -13.12
CA THR A 281 -10.06 -8.34 -14.58
C THR A 281 -10.53 -6.95 -14.99
N ALA A 282 -10.22 -6.54 -16.22
CA ALA A 282 -10.73 -5.28 -16.78
C ALA A 282 -12.25 -5.24 -16.82
N SER A 283 -12.90 -6.35 -17.17
CA SER A 283 -14.36 -6.48 -17.21
C SER A 283 -14.99 -6.28 -15.82
N ALA A 284 -14.44 -6.94 -14.78
CA ALA A 284 -14.93 -6.80 -13.41
C ALA A 284 -14.76 -5.35 -12.89
N LEU A 285 -13.61 -4.71 -13.18
CA LEU A 285 -13.36 -3.32 -12.83
C LEU A 285 -14.35 -2.37 -13.53
N ALA A 286 -14.54 -2.53 -14.85
CA ALA A 286 -15.41 -1.70 -15.64
C ALA A 286 -16.88 -1.84 -15.24
N SER A 287 -17.33 -3.06 -14.95
CA SER A 287 -18.69 -3.33 -14.47
C SER A 287 -18.96 -2.74 -13.10
N ALA A 288 -17.98 -2.82 -12.18
CA ALA A 288 -18.06 -2.15 -10.89
C ALA A 288 -18.11 -0.62 -11.06
N ALA A 289 -17.29 -0.05 -11.96
CA ALA A 289 -17.31 1.37 -12.26
C ALA A 289 -18.67 1.81 -12.85
N ALA A 290 -19.26 1.03 -13.73
CA ALA A 290 -20.57 1.29 -14.31
C ALA A 290 -21.69 1.27 -13.26
N ALA A 291 -21.61 0.37 -12.27
CA ALA A 291 -22.66 0.17 -11.27
C ALA A 291 -22.90 1.41 -10.38
N ILE A 292 -21.93 2.30 -10.25
CA ILE A 292 -21.99 3.50 -9.38
C ILE A 292 -21.58 4.80 -10.10
N ASP A 293 -21.42 4.80 -11.42
CA ASP A 293 -20.84 5.93 -12.17
C ASP A 293 -19.51 6.40 -11.51
N ALA A 294 -18.58 5.48 -11.35
CA ALA A 294 -17.37 5.72 -10.56
C ALA A 294 -16.50 6.84 -11.12
N SER A 295 -16.11 7.78 -10.27
CA SER A 295 -15.12 8.81 -10.54
C SER A 295 -13.72 8.46 -10.08
N VAL A 296 -13.61 7.57 -9.09
CA VAL A 296 -12.34 7.15 -8.47
C VAL A 296 -12.21 5.64 -8.48
N VAL A 297 -11.03 5.15 -8.83
CA VAL A 297 -10.64 3.74 -8.72
C VAL A 297 -9.44 3.64 -7.78
N PHE A 298 -9.49 2.76 -6.80
CA PHE A 298 -8.32 2.35 -6.03
C PHE A 298 -8.05 0.87 -6.26
N ALA A 299 -6.83 0.53 -6.73
CA ALA A 299 -6.40 -0.84 -6.93
C ALA A 299 -4.89 -0.99 -6.69
N SER A 300 -4.46 -2.17 -6.23
CA SER A 300 -3.02 -2.44 -6.07
C SER A 300 -2.31 -2.57 -7.42
N PRO A 301 -0.99 -2.33 -7.51
CA PRO A 301 -0.22 -2.52 -8.74
C PRO A 301 -0.40 -3.91 -9.35
N ALA A 302 -0.43 -4.96 -8.51
CA ALA A 302 -0.64 -6.33 -8.95
C ALA A 302 -2.02 -6.58 -9.58
N ALA A 303 -3.06 -5.89 -9.10
CA ALA A 303 -4.39 -5.92 -9.70
C ALA A 303 -4.40 -5.20 -11.06
N LEU A 304 -3.77 -4.02 -11.14
CA LEU A 304 -3.70 -3.23 -12.36
C LEU A 304 -2.95 -3.91 -13.49
N VAL A 305 -1.91 -4.69 -13.19
CA VAL A 305 -1.24 -5.54 -14.19
C VAL A 305 -2.22 -6.49 -14.88
N ASN A 306 -3.10 -7.14 -14.13
CA ASN A 306 -4.09 -8.06 -14.73
C ASN A 306 -5.23 -7.31 -15.43
N VAL A 307 -5.62 -6.15 -14.92
CA VAL A 307 -6.59 -5.27 -15.59
C VAL A 307 -6.07 -4.89 -16.98
N VAL A 308 -4.82 -4.44 -17.10
CA VAL A 308 -4.22 -4.15 -18.40
C VAL A 308 -4.15 -5.39 -19.29
N ALA A 309 -3.73 -6.53 -18.73
CA ALA A 309 -3.60 -7.79 -19.49
C ALA A 309 -4.93 -8.33 -20.04
N THR A 310 -6.07 -7.95 -19.45
CA THR A 310 -7.41 -8.39 -19.85
C THR A 310 -8.24 -7.28 -20.54
N ALA A 311 -7.60 -6.15 -20.87
CA ALA A 311 -8.29 -4.98 -21.43
C ALA A 311 -8.89 -5.20 -22.84
N ASP A 312 -8.33 -6.14 -23.60
CA ASP A 312 -8.83 -6.48 -24.94
C ASP A 312 -10.23 -7.12 -24.91
N GLU A 313 -10.62 -7.72 -23.79
CA GLU A 313 -11.93 -8.36 -23.59
C GLU A 313 -13.07 -7.35 -23.35
N LEU A 314 -12.76 -6.05 -23.16
CA LEU A 314 -13.76 -5.03 -22.85
C LEU A 314 -14.65 -4.71 -24.06
N ASN A 315 -15.97 -4.68 -23.82
CA ASN A 315 -16.95 -4.17 -24.76
C ASN A 315 -17.03 -2.62 -24.75
N ALA A 316 -17.84 -2.04 -25.63
CA ALA A 316 -17.96 -0.59 -25.77
C ALA A 316 -18.55 0.09 -24.52
N GLU A 317 -19.51 -0.53 -23.83
CA GLU A 317 -20.13 0.01 -22.61
C GLU A 317 -19.14 0.03 -21.45
N GLN A 318 -18.36 -1.03 -21.31
CA GLN A 318 -17.30 -1.14 -20.29
C GLN A 318 -16.19 -0.11 -20.51
N ARG A 319 -15.77 0.11 -21.77
CA ARG A 319 -14.82 1.16 -22.12
C ARG A 319 -15.39 2.56 -21.83
N ALA A 320 -16.67 2.79 -22.11
CA ALA A 320 -17.34 4.04 -21.79
C ALA A 320 -17.44 4.29 -20.28
N ALA A 321 -17.65 3.24 -19.47
CA ALA A 321 -17.65 3.35 -18.01
C ALA A 321 -16.26 3.72 -17.48
N LEU A 322 -15.19 3.08 -17.96
CA LEU A 322 -13.81 3.41 -17.57
C LEU A 322 -13.40 4.82 -18.02
N ALA A 323 -13.91 5.30 -19.15
CA ALA A 323 -13.67 6.67 -19.61
C ALA A 323 -14.29 7.75 -18.71
N LYS A 324 -15.23 7.42 -17.82
CA LYS A 324 -15.79 8.35 -16.83
C LYS A 324 -14.90 8.51 -15.58
N VAL A 325 -14.00 7.57 -15.34
CA VAL A 325 -13.08 7.62 -14.21
C VAL A 325 -12.17 8.85 -14.34
N GLN A 326 -12.06 9.61 -13.27
CA GLN A 326 -11.28 10.85 -13.20
C GLN A 326 -9.97 10.67 -12.43
N THR A 327 -9.92 9.71 -11.51
CA THR A 327 -8.76 9.48 -10.67
C THR A 327 -8.54 7.98 -10.48
N VAL A 328 -7.31 7.52 -10.71
CA VAL A 328 -6.87 6.17 -10.34
C VAL A 328 -5.79 6.29 -9.29
N LEU A 329 -6.01 5.65 -8.15
CA LEU A 329 -5.06 5.57 -7.04
C LEU A 329 -4.48 4.16 -6.98
N SER A 330 -3.16 4.05 -6.90
CA SER A 330 -2.49 2.77 -6.70
C SER A 330 -1.31 2.90 -5.75
N ALA A 331 -1.28 2.08 -4.72
CA ALA A 331 -0.29 2.14 -3.66
C ALA A 331 0.17 0.73 -3.21
N GLY A 332 1.24 0.70 -2.41
CA GLY A 332 1.78 -0.52 -1.79
C GLY A 332 3.09 -1.01 -2.41
N ALA A 333 3.40 -0.61 -3.63
CA ALA A 333 4.69 -0.83 -4.30
C ALA A 333 4.88 0.20 -5.41
N PRO A 334 6.12 0.47 -5.85
CA PRO A 334 6.39 1.28 -7.04
C PRO A 334 5.67 0.72 -8.29
N ILE A 335 5.19 1.62 -9.14
CA ILE A 335 4.50 1.26 -10.38
C ILE A 335 5.42 1.59 -11.56
N PRO A 336 5.76 0.61 -12.40
CA PRO A 336 6.56 0.87 -13.58
C PRO A 336 5.87 1.83 -14.57
N VAL A 337 6.63 2.74 -15.17
CA VAL A 337 6.13 3.73 -16.15
C VAL A 337 5.34 3.06 -17.29
N PRO A 338 5.79 1.93 -17.90
CA PRO A 338 5.01 1.27 -18.95
C PRO A 338 3.61 0.81 -18.49
N LEU A 339 3.44 0.44 -17.21
CA LEU A 339 2.12 0.10 -16.67
C LEU A 339 1.23 1.34 -16.54
N LEU A 340 1.79 2.47 -16.12
CA LEU A 340 1.06 3.76 -16.06
C LEU A 340 0.64 4.23 -17.47
N GLU A 341 1.49 4.06 -18.47
CA GLU A 341 1.16 4.34 -19.88
C GLU A 341 -0.01 3.50 -20.39
N ALA A 342 0.05 2.19 -20.15
CA ALA A 342 -1.02 1.27 -20.55
C ALA A 342 -2.34 1.59 -19.83
N LEU A 343 -2.29 1.93 -18.54
CA LEU A 343 -3.47 2.39 -17.79
C LEU A 343 -4.01 3.71 -18.29
N SER A 344 -3.15 4.67 -18.62
CA SER A 344 -3.57 5.96 -19.18
C SER A 344 -4.35 5.79 -20.49
N ALA A 345 -4.00 4.80 -21.31
CA ALA A 345 -4.76 4.45 -22.52
C ALA A 345 -6.13 3.82 -22.19
N LEU A 346 -6.23 3.08 -21.08
CA LEU A 346 -7.46 2.40 -20.66
C LEU A 346 -8.45 3.36 -19.99
N VAL A 347 -7.96 4.34 -19.22
CA VAL A 347 -8.74 5.36 -18.49
C VAL A 347 -8.34 6.76 -18.95
N PRO A 348 -8.67 7.16 -20.20
CA PRO A 348 -8.06 8.29 -20.89
C PRO A 348 -8.33 9.66 -20.25
N ASN A 349 -9.33 9.77 -19.38
CA ASN A 349 -9.70 11.01 -18.69
C ASN A 349 -9.24 11.04 -17.23
N ALA A 350 -8.56 10.00 -16.76
CA ALA A 350 -8.14 9.89 -15.38
C ALA A 350 -6.73 10.45 -15.15
N SER A 351 -6.55 11.16 -14.04
CA SER A 351 -5.24 11.37 -13.44
C SER A 351 -4.84 10.11 -12.70
N LEU A 352 -3.65 9.59 -12.97
CA LEU A 352 -3.11 8.40 -12.30
C LEU A 352 -2.20 8.84 -11.16
N HIS A 353 -2.42 8.36 -9.96
CA HIS A 353 -1.70 8.74 -8.76
C HIS A 353 -1.07 7.53 -8.08
N THR A 354 0.14 7.71 -7.58
CA THR A 354 0.89 6.69 -6.85
C THR A 354 1.28 7.20 -5.46
N PRO A 355 0.33 7.22 -4.51
CA PRO A 355 0.61 7.69 -3.15
C PRO A 355 1.61 6.79 -2.44
N TYR A 356 2.57 7.43 -1.76
CA TYR A 356 3.51 6.79 -0.85
C TYR A 356 3.01 6.91 0.59
N GLY A 357 3.28 5.87 1.34
CA GLY A 357 2.98 5.79 2.76
C GLY A 357 3.19 4.38 3.30
N MET A 358 2.87 4.23 4.55
CA MET A 358 3.03 2.98 5.29
C MET A 358 1.80 2.77 6.19
N THR A 359 1.72 1.62 6.84
CA THR A 359 0.61 1.39 7.78
C THR A 359 0.60 2.39 8.92
N GLU A 360 1.73 2.95 9.26
CA GLU A 360 1.92 3.98 10.29
C GLU A 360 1.39 5.37 9.87
N GLY A 361 1.20 5.60 8.56
CA GLY A 361 0.65 6.84 7.98
C GLY A 361 0.45 6.72 6.47
N LEU A 362 -0.80 6.88 6.00
CA LEU A 362 -1.16 6.74 4.60
C LEU A 362 -2.30 7.72 4.24
N PRO A 363 -2.15 8.49 3.15
CA PRO A 363 -0.93 8.75 2.38
C PRO A 363 0.01 9.74 3.09
N VAL A 364 1.30 9.72 2.76
CA VAL A 364 2.29 10.70 3.23
C VAL A 364 2.64 11.68 2.12
N THR A 365 2.97 11.15 0.94
CA THR A 365 3.16 11.94 -0.27
C THR A 365 2.34 11.37 -1.41
N ASP A 366 2.17 12.16 -2.47
CA ASP A 366 1.50 11.74 -3.69
C ASP A 366 2.25 12.26 -4.92
N VAL A 367 2.29 11.43 -5.95
CA VAL A 367 2.82 11.78 -7.26
C VAL A 367 1.82 11.37 -8.35
N SER A 368 1.49 12.29 -9.25
CA SER A 368 0.73 11.95 -10.45
C SER A 368 1.65 11.44 -11.56
N PHE A 369 1.08 10.67 -12.50
CA PHE A 369 1.83 10.21 -13.68
C PHE A 369 2.37 11.37 -14.52
N GLU A 370 1.67 12.49 -14.58
CA GLU A 370 2.14 13.69 -15.26
C GLU A 370 3.38 14.28 -14.56
N MET A 371 3.38 14.35 -13.22
CA MET A 371 4.57 14.77 -12.45
C MET A 371 5.75 13.78 -12.63
N ILE A 372 5.46 12.48 -12.76
CA ILE A 372 6.49 11.48 -13.06
C ILE A 372 7.11 11.77 -14.45
N ARG A 373 6.29 12.01 -15.47
CA ARG A 373 6.78 12.39 -16.82
C ARG A 373 7.60 13.67 -16.79
N GLN A 374 7.16 14.65 -16.02
CA GLN A 374 7.90 15.90 -15.86
C GLN A 374 9.24 15.64 -15.18
N ALA A 375 9.29 14.87 -14.10
CA ALA A 375 10.53 14.52 -13.41
C ALA A 375 11.51 13.79 -14.35
N ILE A 376 11.01 12.89 -15.21
CA ILE A 376 11.83 12.23 -16.25
C ILE A 376 12.37 13.25 -17.24
N ALA A 377 11.55 14.19 -17.71
CA ALA A 377 11.97 15.20 -18.69
C ALA A 377 12.97 16.22 -18.11
N GLU A 378 12.93 16.49 -16.81
CA GLU A 378 13.86 17.36 -16.07
C GLU A 378 15.17 16.66 -15.72
N GLY A 379 15.30 15.36 -16.02
CA GLY A 379 16.48 14.55 -15.70
C GLY A 379 17.78 15.16 -16.23
N THR A 380 18.87 15.02 -15.45
CA THR A 380 20.18 15.57 -15.78
C THR A 380 20.82 14.73 -16.91
N PRO A 381 21.29 15.32 -18.02
CA PRO A 381 22.00 14.57 -19.04
C PRO A 381 23.30 13.96 -18.49
N ASN A 382 23.63 12.74 -18.94
CA ASN A 382 24.92 12.12 -18.66
C ASN A 382 26.06 12.84 -19.43
N ALA A 383 27.30 12.40 -19.21
CA ALA A 383 28.46 12.93 -19.90
C ALA A 383 28.39 12.77 -21.45
N ALA A 384 27.53 11.88 -21.96
CA ALA A 384 27.25 11.68 -23.39
C ALA A 384 26.12 12.57 -23.93
N GLY A 385 25.47 13.38 -23.06
CA GLY A 385 24.35 14.25 -23.42
C GLY A 385 23.01 13.52 -23.52
N GLU A 386 22.90 12.28 -23.09
CA GLU A 386 21.66 11.54 -22.99
C GLU A 386 20.96 11.91 -21.67
N VAL A 387 19.67 12.25 -21.75
CA VAL A 387 18.84 12.45 -20.54
C VAL A 387 18.67 11.09 -19.89
N LEU A 388 19.33 10.89 -18.76
CA LEU A 388 19.16 9.67 -17.95
C LEU A 388 17.76 9.65 -17.38
N ASP A 389 17.17 8.47 -17.35
CA ASP A 389 15.95 8.23 -16.57
C ASP A 389 16.28 8.52 -15.09
N PRO A 390 15.71 9.57 -14.48
CA PRO A 390 16.00 9.90 -13.08
C PRO A 390 15.64 8.76 -12.13
N PHE A 391 14.70 7.87 -12.50
CA PHE A 391 14.41 6.68 -11.72
C PHE A 391 15.60 5.72 -11.62
N ALA A 392 16.40 5.64 -12.68
CA ALA A 392 17.61 4.82 -12.68
C ALA A 392 18.75 5.42 -11.86
N ARG A 393 18.66 6.69 -11.45
CA ARG A 393 19.71 7.40 -10.72
C ARG A 393 19.30 7.80 -9.30
N ASP A 394 18.10 8.35 -9.16
CA ASP A 394 17.67 9.04 -7.94
C ASP A 394 16.68 8.20 -7.10
N GLY A 395 16.28 7.02 -7.60
CA GLY A 395 15.32 6.14 -6.94
C GLY A 395 13.87 6.36 -7.40
N VAL A 396 12.89 6.11 -6.55
CA VAL A 396 11.46 6.23 -6.87
C VAL A 396 10.94 7.60 -6.48
N CYS A 397 10.52 8.40 -7.47
CA CYS A 397 9.80 9.64 -7.19
C CYS A 397 8.42 9.33 -6.58
N VAL A 398 8.17 9.87 -5.41
CA VAL A 398 6.89 9.74 -4.68
C VAL A 398 6.21 11.09 -4.46
N GLY A 399 6.75 12.15 -5.07
CA GLY A 399 6.13 13.47 -5.20
C GLY A 399 6.13 14.31 -3.94
N PHE A 400 5.04 15.02 -3.72
CA PHE A 400 4.94 16.03 -2.67
C PHE A 400 4.12 15.52 -1.48
N ALA A 401 4.39 16.10 -0.30
CA ALA A 401 3.60 15.85 0.90
C ALA A 401 2.11 16.15 0.64
N VAL A 402 1.23 15.24 1.09
CA VAL A 402 -0.22 15.41 0.95
C VAL A 402 -0.75 16.43 1.95
N TYR A 403 -2.04 16.78 1.83
CA TYR A 403 -2.71 17.72 2.73
C TYR A 403 -2.46 17.37 4.21
N GLY A 404 -1.90 18.32 4.94
CA GLY A 404 -1.62 18.20 6.37
C GLY A 404 -0.39 17.38 6.74
N ALA A 405 0.34 16.81 5.77
CA ALA A 405 1.58 16.11 6.01
C ALA A 405 2.81 17.00 5.77
N ALA A 406 3.88 16.69 6.47
CA ALA A 406 5.21 17.25 6.26
C ALA A 406 6.24 16.11 6.19
N VAL A 407 7.29 16.33 5.40
CA VAL A 407 8.42 15.41 5.22
C VAL A 407 9.71 16.15 5.50
N ALA A 408 10.64 15.51 6.20
CA ALA A 408 12.00 15.99 6.41
C ALA A 408 12.99 14.83 6.27
N ILE A 409 14.26 15.14 6.08
CA ILE A 409 15.33 14.16 5.92
C ILE A 409 16.29 14.28 7.12
N ALA A 410 16.57 13.16 7.79
CA ALA A 410 17.67 13.02 8.74
C ALA A 410 18.90 12.51 7.97
N PRO A 411 19.93 13.33 7.74
CA PRO A 411 21.07 12.98 6.89
C PRO A 411 21.74 11.67 7.28
N LEU A 412 22.04 10.84 6.29
CA LEU A 412 22.76 9.58 6.46
C LEU A 412 24.26 9.86 6.63
N LEU A 413 24.85 9.35 7.70
CA LEU A 413 26.27 9.53 8.00
C LEU A 413 27.12 8.40 7.40
N GLN A 414 28.43 8.60 7.33
CA GLN A 414 29.38 7.66 6.71
C GLN A 414 29.44 6.29 7.40
N ASP A 415 29.07 6.23 8.67
CA ASP A 415 29.00 4.98 9.44
C ASP A 415 27.63 4.27 9.32
N GLY A 416 26.70 4.83 8.52
CA GLY A 416 25.36 4.32 8.31
C GLY A 416 24.34 4.73 9.38
N SER A 417 24.74 5.51 10.38
CA SER A 417 23.81 6.15 11.31
C SER A 417 23.14 7.36 10.65
N VAL A 418 22.10 7.87 11.28
CA VAL A 418 21.40 9.09 10.85
C VAL A 418 21.71 10.24 11.79
N ALA A 419 21.76 11.46 11.26
CA ALA A 419 21.98 12.66 12.06
C ALA A 419 20.70 13.01 12.86
N ASP A 420 20.90 13.69 14.00
CA ASP A 420 19.76 14.19 14.81
C ASP A 420 19.09 15.43 14.19
N GLU A 421 19.84 16.21 13.41
CA GLU A 421 19.35 17.42 12.75
C GLU A 421 18.63 17.07 11.44
N LEU A 422 17.42 17.64 11.28
CA LEU A 422 16.64 17.47 10.07
C LEU A 422 16.98 18.52 9.02
N THR A 423 16.89 18.13 7.75
CA THR A 423 17.10 19.04 6.63
C THR A 423 16.01 18.92 5.57
N HIS A 424 15.87 19.99 4.78
CA HIS A 424 15.08 20.04 3.54
C HIS A 424 15.98 20.42 2.35
N GLU A 425 17.30 20.41 2.53
CA GLU A 425 18.24 20.74 1.47
C GLU A 425 18.16 19.69 0.34
N PRO A 426 18.04 20.14 -0.93
CA PRO A 426 17.96 19.23 -2.06
C PRO A 426 19.21 18.32 -2.19
N GLY A 427 18.96 17.05 -2.53
CA GLY A 427 20.02 16.09 -2.80
C GLY A 427 20.71 15.51 -1.56
N VAL A 428 20.27 15.85 -0.36
CA VAL A 428 20.80 15.24 0.87
C VAL A 428 20.06 13.95 1.13
N THR A 429 20.75 12.82 0.97
CA THR A 429 20.20 11.48 1.27
C THR A 429 20.21 11.21 2.77
N GLY A 430 19.10 10.69 3.30
CA GLY A 430 18.95 10.33 4.71
C GLY A 430 17.70 9.56 4.99
N GLU A 431 17.42 9.28 6.27
CA GLU A 431 16.16 8.69 6.68
C GLU A 431 15.02 9.69 6.46
N ILE A 432 13.93 9.19 5.90
CA ILE A 432 12.71 9.97 5.68
C ILE A 432 11.92 10.02 6.98
N LEU A 433 11.67 11.22 7.50
CA LEU A 433 10.80 11.45 8.64
C LEU A 433 9.51 12.11 8.19
N VAL A 434 8.40 11.75 8.84
CA VAL A 434 7.07 12.24 8.49
C VAL A 434 6.34 12.79 9.71
N SER A 435 5.63 13.88 9.51
CA SER A 435 4.73 14.46 10.51
C SER A 435 3.37 14.70 9.87
N ALA A 436 2.30 14.15 10.43
CA ALA A 436 0.95 14.36 9.93
C ALA A 436 -0.10 14.04 11.01
N PRO A 437 -1.29 14.65 10.97
CA PRO A 437 -2.39 14.36 11.90
C PRO A 437 -2.85 12.90 11.86
N HIS A 438 -2.54 12.17 10.81
CA HIS A 438 -2.93 10.78 10.58
C HIS A 438 -1.78 9.78 10.73
N VAL A 439 -0.62 10.19 11.21
CA VAL A 439 0.42 9.25 11.65
C VAL A 439 -0.08 8.52 12.89
N LYS A 440 0.22 7.23 12.99
CA LYS A 440 -0.16 6.36 14.12
C LYS A 440 -0.01 7.03 15.48
N ASP A 441 -0.81 6.59 16.44
CA ASP A 441 -0.63 7.00 17.83
C ASP A 441 0.61 6.32 18.44
N ARG A 442 0.64 4.99 18.34
CA ARG A 442 1.71 4.17 18.91
C ARG A 442 1.75 2.78 18.26
N TYR A 443 2.81 2.03 18.57
CA TYR A 443 2.82 0.59 18.36
C TYR A 443 2.22 -0.14 19.57
N ASP A 444 1.40 -1.15 19.30
CA ASP A 444 0.79 -2.00 20.33
C ASP A 444 1.85 -2.89 20.98
N THR A 445 2.06 -2.77 22.30
CA THR A 445 2.99 -3.58 23.11
C THR A 445 4.48 -3.55 22.69
N LEU A 446 4.88 -2.75 21.71
CA LEU A 446 6.25 -2.67 21.19
C LEU A 446 6.93 -1.36 21.61
N TRP A 447 7.13 -1.15 22.92
CA TRP A 447 7.62 0.09 23.47
C TRP A 447 9.02 0.51 22.97
N VAL A 448 9.96 -0.43 22.74
CA VAL A 448 11.29 -0.11 22.18
C VAL A 448 11.17 0.41 20.74
N THR A 449 10.34 -0.28 19.91
CA THR A 449 10.08 0.14 18.54
C THR A 449 9.37 1.49 18.51
N GLU A 450 8.46 1.74 19.46
CA GLU A 450 7.79 3.02 19.61
C GLU A 450 8.80 4.13 19.91
N GLU A 451 9.60 3.97 20.94
CA GLU A 451 10.62 4.94 21.36
C GLU A 451 11.56 5.31 20.21
N GLN A 452 12.02 4.31 19.46
CA GLN A 452 12.86 4.54 18.28
C GLN A 452 12.12 5.28 17.18
N SER A 453 10.84 4.97 16.94
CA SER A 453 10.07 5.54 15.84
C SER A 453 9.65 7.00 16.06
N ILE A 454 9.73 7.51 17.29
CA ILE A 454 9.38 8.89 17.68
C ILE A 454 10.55 9.59 18.38
N SER A 455 11.77 9.12 18.20
CA SER A 455 12.95 9.69 18.85
C SER A 455 13.16 11.18 18.53
N THR A 456 12.71 11.62 17.37
CA THR A 456 12.66 13.06 17.00
C THR A 456 11.26 13.61 17.33
N PRO A 457 11.14 14.58 18.26
CA PRO A 457 9.85 15.09 18.70
C PRO A 457 8.98 15.64 17.56
N GLY A 458 7.75 15.16 17.46
CA GLY A 458 6.79 15.57 16.42
C GLY A 458 6.97 14.87 15.06
N TRP A 459 7.94 13.97 14.95
CA TRP A 459 8.24 13.24 13.72
C TRP A 459 8.21 11.73 13.95
N HIS A 460 7.82 11.02 12.92
CA HIS A 460 7.86 9.56 12.86
C HIS A 460 9.00 9.12 11.92
N HIS A 461 9.88 8.30 12.43
CA HIS A 461 10.95 7.65 11.68
C HIS A 461 10.38 6.51 10.83
N THR A 462 10.46 6.63 9.50
CA THR A 462 9.84 5.67 8.58
C THR A 462 10.66 4.40 8.39
N GLY A 463 11.98 4.48 8.63
CA GLY A 463 12.94 3.47 8.24
C GLY A 463 13.15 3.39 6.72
N ASP A 464 12.58 4.29 5.93
CA ASP A 464 12.88 4.48 4.51
C ASP A 464 13.97 5.55 4.35
N VAL A 465 14.80 5.41 3.32
CA VAL A 465 15.86 6.35 2.96
C VAL A 465 15.53 7.03 1.64
N GLY A 466 15.84 8.32 1.55
CA GLY A 466 15.60 9.11 0.36
C GLY A 466 16.10 10.53 0.48
N HIS A 467 15.73 11.36 -0.48
CA HIS A 467 16.08 12.78 -0.51
C HIS A 467 14.93 13.61 -1.09
N LEU A 468 15.03 14.92 -0.89
CA LEU A 468 14.20 15.90 -1.61
C LEU A 468 14.99 16.42 -2.82
N ASP A 469 14.33 16.57 -3.98
CA ASP A 469 14.94 17.24 -5.13
C ASP A 469 14.81 18.77 -5.05
N ALA A 470 15.39 19.48 -6.02
CA ALA A 470 15.35 20.94 -6.09
C ALA A 470 13.92 21.52 -6.22
N SER A 471 12.95 20.71 -6.65
CA SER A 471 11.53 21.07 -6.72
C SER A 471 10.79 20.75 -5.43
N GLY A 472 11.43 20.06 -4.45
CA GLY A 472 10.83 19.60 -3.21
C GLY A 472 10.07 18.27 -3.32
N ARG A 473 10.24 17.52 -4.44
CA ARG A 473 9.68 16.17 -4.58
C ARG A 473 10.52 15.19 -3.77
N LEU A 474 9.86 14.29 -3.06
CA LEU A 474 10.50 13.19 -2.34
C LEU A 474 10.84 12.05 -3.30
N TRP A 475 12.06 11.55 -3.17
CA TRP A 475 12.57 10.37 -3.86
C TRP A 475 12.94 9.31 -2.82
N VAL A 476 12.45 8.08 -3.00
CA VAL A 476 12.74 6.95 -2.10
C VAL A 476 13.84 6.10 -2.71
N GLU A 477 14.94 5.95 -1.97
CA GLU A 477 16.14 5.23 -2.39
C GLU A 477 16.28 3.85 -1.75
N GLY A 478 15.41 3.50 -0.80
CA GLY A 478 15.37 2.20 -0.18
C GLY A 478 14.95 2.20 1.28
N ARG A 479 15.34 1.14 1.98
CA ARG A 479 15.18 1.01 3.44
C ARG A 479 16.48 1.28 4.16
N LEU A 480 16.45 1.95 5.29
CA LEU A 480 17.63 2.18 6.13
C LEU A 480 18.35 0.87 6.48
N ALA A 481 17.60 -0.19 6.78
CA ALA A 481 18.16 -1.52 7.04
C ALA A 481 18.81 -2.20 5.82
N HIS A 482 18.66 -1.65 4.62
CA HIS A 482 19.22 -2.18 3.36
C HIS A 482 20.32 -1.30 2.78
N VAL A 483 20.69 -0.25 3.48
CA VAL A 483 21.83 0.59 3.12
C VAL A 483 23.12 -0.21 3.24
N LEU A 484 24.00 -0.08 2.25
CA LEU A 484 25.27 -0.79 2.19
C LEU A 484 26.39 0.13 2.67
N LEU A 485 27.20 -0.35 3.61
CA LEU A 485 28.42 0.33 4.05
C LEU A 485 29.60 -0.30 3.31
N THR A 486 30.07 0.36 2.27
CA THR A 486 31.10 -0.14 1.35
C THR A 486 32.37 0.70 1.41
N SER A 487 33.43 0.23 0.75
CA SER A 487 34.65 1.03 0.53
C SER A 487 34.43 2.25 -0.38
N GLN A 488 33.36 2.28 -1.14
CA GLN A 488 32.94 3.43 -1.96
C GLN A 488 32.13 4.47 -1.16
N GLY A 489 31.82 4.16 0.10
CA GLY A 489 30.95 4.94 0.96
C GLY A 489 29.62 4.23 1.24
N VAL A 490 28.65 5.03 1.64
CA VAL A 490 27.28 4.57 1.92
C VAL A 490 26.50 4.51 0.61
N LEU A 491 25.93 3.35 0.29
CA LEU A 491 25.15 3.14 -0.94
C LEU A 491 23.71 2.77 -0.62
N THR A 492 22.78 3.37 -1.35
CA THR A 492 21.35 3.02 -1.34
C THR A 492 21.04 2.07 -2.49
N PRO A 493 20.10 1.09 -2.32
CA PRO A 493 19.99 0.00 -3.27
C PRO A 493 19.14 0.32 -4.51
N VAL A 494 18.12 1.18 -4.39
CA VAL A 494 17.03 1.26 -5.39
C VAL A 494 17.50 1.77 -6.75
N ALA A 495 18.35 2.79 -6.79
CA ALA A 495 18.85 3.33 -8.06
C ALA A 495 19.61 2.27 -8.88
N ALA A 496 20.52 1.54 -8.26
CA ALA A 496 21.27 0.48 -8.93
C ALA A 496 20.38 -0.69 -9.39
N GLU A 497 19.35 -1.01 -8.62
CA GLU A 497 18.36 -2.03 -8.97
C GLU A 497 17.52 -1.61 -10.17
N GLN A 498 16.97 -0.41 -10.17
CA GLN A 498 16.17 0.13 -11.27
C GLN A 498 17.00 0.31 -12.55
N SER A 499 18.25 0.77 -12.43
CA SER A 499 19.18 0.85 -13.56
C SER A 499 19.34 -0.53 -14.21
N ALA A 500 19.59 -1.57 -13.42
CA ALA A 500 19.69 -2.93 -13.95
C ALA A 500 18.38 -3.45 -14.54
N GLU A 501 17.24 -3.18 -13.90
CA GLU A 501 15.89 -3.59 -14.35
C GLU A 501 15.46 -2.88 -15.64
N SER A 502 16.09 -1.75 -16.01
CA SER A 502 15.89 -1.11 -17.30
C SER A 502 16.39 -1.92 -18.49
N LEU A 503 17.27 -2.90 -18.24
CA LEU A 503 17.78 -3.81 -19.27
C LEU A 503 16.75 -4.90 -19.61
N PRO A 504 16.49 -5.15 -20.90
CA PRO A 504 15.56 -6.21 -21.33
C PRO A 504 15.94 -7.62 -20.85
N GLU A 505 17.20 -7.84 -20.48
CA GLU A 505 17.77 -9.08 -19.98
C GLU A 505 17.47 -9.32 -18.50
N VAL A 506 17.09 -8.29 -17.76
CA VAL A 506 16.86 -8.33 -16.31
C VAL A 506 15.37 -8.22 -16.02
N ARG A 507 14.84 -9.15 -15.24
CA ARG A 507 13.44 -9.13 -14.80
C ARG A 507 13.27 -8.40 -13.45
N ARG A 508 14.21 -8.67 -12.53
CA ARG A 508 14.28 -8.06 -11.20
C ARG A 508 15.73 -8.02 -10.74
N ALA A 509 16.06 -7.07 -9.93
CA ALA A 509 17.38 -6.91 -9.35
C ALA A 509 17.31 -6.65 -7.84
N ALA A 510 18.36 -7.06 -7.12
CA ALA A 510 18.54 -6.73 -5.70
C ALA A 510 20.02 -6.49 -5.41
N LEU A 511 20.33 -5.32 -4.86
CA LEU A 511 21.66 -4.97 -4.41
C LEU A 511 21.87 -5.45 -2.97
N VAL A 512 22.91 -6.24 -2.74
CA VAL A 512 23.27 -6.76 -1.43
C VAL A 512 24.74 -6.50 -1.10
N ALA A 513 25.04 -6.39 0.18
CA ALA A 513 26.40 -6.27 0.70
C ALA A 513 27.01 -7.66 0.97
N VAL A 514 28.24 -7.90 0.48
CA VAL A 514 28.99 -9.12 0.79
C VAL A 514 30.30 -8.72 1.47
N GLY A 515 30.52 -9.23 2.67
CA GLY A 515 31.68 -8.91 3.51
C GLY A 515 31.35 -8.00 4.69
N PRO A 516 32.38 -7.58 5.45
CA PRO A 516 32.19 -6.73 6.63
C PRO A 516 31.69 -5.33 6.29
N ALA A 517 30.83 -4.76 7.15
CA ALA A 517 30.38 -3.37 7.03
C ALA A 517 31.57 -2.39 6.95
N GLY A 518 31.48 -1.37 6.13
CA GLY A 518 32.53 -0.38 5.84
C GLY A 518 33.51 -0.81 4.75
N THR A 519 33.58 -2.09 4.42
CA THR A 519 34.41 -2.66 3.33
C THR A 519 33.63 -3.67 2.50
N ALA A 520 32.32 -3.75 2.69
CA ALA A 520 31.48 -4.68 1.97
C ALA A 520 31.52 -4.44 0.46
N ALA A 521 31.53 -5.52 -0.30
CA ALA A 521 31.46 -5.48 -1.75
C ALA A 521 29.99 -5.35 -2.19
N PRO A 522 29.62 -4.37 -3.03
CA PRO A 522 28.28 -4.30 -3.60
C PRO A 522 28.09 -5.37 -4.66
N VAL A 523 27.15 -6.27 -4.44
CA VAL A 523 26.84 -7.39 -5.33
C VAL A 523 25.39 -7.28 -5.78
N LEU A 524 25.17 -7.28 -7.09
CA LEU A 524 23.83 -7.27 -7.65
C LEU A 524 23.38 -8.69 -7.97
N VAL A 525 22.26 -9.10 -7.42
CA VAL A 525 21.63 -10.39 -7.71
C VAL A 525 20.42 -10.14 -8.61
N ILE A 526 20.38 -10.78 -9.77
CA ILE A 526 19.34 -10.56 -10.78
C ILE A 526 18.51 -11.81 -11.05
N GLU A 527 17.25 -11.62 -11.35
CA GLU A 527 16.43 -12.61 -12.03
C GLU A 527 16.51 -12.36 -13.53
N ALA A 528 17.05 -13.33 -14.28
CA ALA A 528 17.20 -13.19 -15.71
C ALA A 528 15.85 -13.28 -16.45
N SER A 529 15.63 -12.42 -17.44
CA SER A 529 14.46 -12.47 -18.31
C SER A 529 14.60 -13.58 -19.38
N ALA A 530 13.49 -13.87 -20.09
CA ALA A 530 13.52 -14.79 -21.23
C ALA A 530 14.47 -14.32 -22.37
N ASN A 531 14.78 -13.03 -22.43
CA ASN A 531 15.68 -12.44 -23.44
C ASN A 531 17.15 -12.83 -23.20
N THR A 532 17.53 -13.08 -21.95
CA THR A 532 18.90 -13.49 -21.57
C THR A 532 19.27 -14.84 -22.18
N ALA A 533 18.35 -15.80 -22.24
CA ALA A 533 18.58 -17.08 -22.92
C ALA A 533 18.86 -16.92 -24.41
N ALA A 534 18.38 -15.85 -25.03
CA ALA A 534 18.69 -15.54 -26.43
C ALA A 534 20.11 -14.98 -26.61
N LEU A 535 20.65 -14.28 -25.63
CA LEU A 535 22.03 -13.76 -25.64
C LEU A 535 23.03 -14.90 -25.61
N GLU A 536 22.89 -15.87 -24.70
CA GLU A 536 23.75 -17.04 -24.58
C GLU A 536 23.68 -17.96 -25.82
N ALA A 537 22.47 -18.19 -26.35
CA ALA A 537 22.29 -19.01 -27.53
C ALA A 537 22.94 -18.40 -28.79
N ARG A 538 23.03 -17.09 -28.88
CA ARG A 538 23.72 -16.39 -29.98
C ARG A 538 25.23 -16.51 -29.93
N GLN A 539 25.81 -16.71 -28.75
CA GLN A 539 27.26 -16.68 -28.55
C GLN A 539 27.90 -18.06 -28.53
N SER A 540 27.22 -19.05 -27.96
CA SER A 540 27.72 -20.43 -27.92
C SER A 540 27.57 -21.18 -29.23
N ALA A 541 26.94 -20.62 -30.25
CA ALA A 541 26.72 -21.27 -31.54
C ALA A 541 27.75 -20.85 -32.58
N SER A 542 28.60 -21.77 -33.02
CA SER A 542 29.33 -21.64 -34.30
C SER A 542 28.34 -21.41 -35.45
N GLY A 543 28.71 -20.63 -36.48
CA GLY A 543 27.81 -20.05 -37.50
C GLY A 543 26.72 -20.98 -38.09
N LEU A 544 26.94 -22.28 -38.15
CA LEU A 544 25.96 -23.27 -38.63
C LEU A 544 24.87 -23.59 -37.59
N LYS A 545 25.21 -23.65 -36.30
CA LYS A 545 24.26 -23.86 -35.21
C LYS A 545 23.36 -22.62 -34.99
N ARG A 546 23.89 -21.42 -35.26
CA ARG A 546 23.16 -20.15 -35.18
C ARG A 546 22.03 -20.10 -36.22
N ALA A 547 22.29 -20.54 -37.46
CA ALA A 547 21.29 -20.58 -38.53
C ALA A 547 20.20 -21.67 -38.31
N LEU A 548 20.50 -22.72 -37.55
CA LEU A 548 19.53 -23.76 -37.18
C LEU A 548 18.64 -23.38 -35.99
N LEU A 549 19.18 -22.70 -34.99
CA LEU A 549 18.42 -22.21 -33.82
C LEU A 549 17.41 -21.12 -34.18
N ASP A 550 17.72 -20.28 -35.18
CA ASP A 550 16.81 -19.24 -35.69
C ASP A 550 15.61 -19.83 -36.48
N ARG A 551 15.63 -21.12 -36.84
CA ARG A 551 14.60 -21.78 -37.66
C ARG A 551 13.67 -22.72 -36.90
N VAL A 552 13.89 -22.97 -35.61
CA VAL A 552 13.05 -23.87 -34.80
C VAL A 552 12.14 -23.05 -33.86
N PRO A 553 10.85 -22.88 -34.20
CA PRO A 553 9.89 -22.30 -33.25
C PRO A 553 9.75 -23.25 -32.05
N GLY A 554 10.09 -22.76 -30.85
CA GLY A 554 9.91 -23.52 -29.61
C GLY A 554 11.15 -24.31 -29.13
N ALA A 555 12.36 -24.04 -29.62
CA ALA A 555 13.57 -24.56 -28.99
C ALA A 555 13.56 -24.25 -27.49
N ARG A 556 13.58 -25.31 -26.64
CA ARG A 556 13.54 -25.15 -25.17
C ARG A 556 14.73 -24.29 -24.76
N ARG A 557 14.42 -23.10 -24.26
CA ARG A 557 15.38 -22.18 -23.67
C ARG A 557 15.83 -22.83 -22.35
N PHE A 558 17.09 -23.19 -22.22
CA PHE A 558 17.63 -23.62 -20.93
C PHE A 558 17.73 -22.38 -20.02
N PRO A 559 17.20 -22.42 -18.78
CA PRO A 559 17.42 -21.34 -17.84
C PRO A 559 18.92 -21.21 -17.55
N ILE A 560 19.40 -19.97 -17.38
CA ILE A 560 20.76 -19.72 -16.89
C ILE A 560 20.88 -20.39 -15.52
N ALA A 561 22.00 -21.06 -15.27
CA ALA A 561 22.27 -21.68 -13.98
C ALA A 561 22.35 -20.58 -12.88
N GLU A 562 21.83 -20.89 -11.71
CA GLU A 562 22.02 -20.01 -10.55
C GLU A 562 23.51 -19.92 -10.18
N GLY A 563 23.94 -18.73 -9.80
CA GLY A 563 25.33 -18.46 -9.42
C GLY A 563 25.89 -17.21 -10.08
N VAL A 564 27.18 -17.24 -10.44
CA VAL A 564 27.83 -16.10 -11.10
C VAL A 564 27.24 -15.89 -12.49
N ALA A 565 26.86 -14.65 -12.80
CA ALA A 565 26.30 -14.30 -14.10
C ALA A 565 27.31 -14.57 -15.24
N PRO A 566 26.85 -14.96 -16.43
CA PRO A 566 27.68 -15.06 -17.63
C PRO A 566 28.43 -13.74 -17.87
N PHE A 567 29.67 -13.84 -18.37
CA PHE A 567 30.58 -12.69 -18.47
C PHE A 567 29.95 -11.47 -19.17
N GLU A 568 29.27 -11.70 -20.30
CA GLU A 568 28.69 -10.60 -21.08
C GLU A 568 27.48 -9.98 -20.43
N LEU A 569 26.61 -10.77 -19.78
CA LEU A 569 25.51 -10.26 -18.97
C LEU A 569 26.04 -9.46 -17.78
N SER A 570 27.09 -10.00 -17.11
CA SER A 570 27.75 -9.31 -16.01
C SER A 570 28.35 -7.97 -16.44
N GLN A 571 29.03 -7.93 -17.60
CA GLN A 571 29.57 -6.69 -18.15
C GLN A 571 28.48 -5.69 -18.51
N LEU A 572 27.41 -6.12 -19.19
CA LEU A 572 26.30 -5.28 -19.59
C LEU A 572 25.65 -4.61 -18.35
N VAL A 573 25.33 -5.41 -17.34
CA VAL A 573 24.71 -4.91 -16.09
C VAL A 573 25.66 -3.98 -15.35
N ARG A 574 26.93 -4.36 -15.18
CA ARG A 574 27.92 -3.52 -14.47
C ARG A 574 28.14 -2.20 -15.16
N GLN A 575 28.26 -2.21 -16.49
CA GLN A 575 28.43 -0.99 -17.27
C GLN A 575 27.21 -0.07 -17.12
N LYS A 576 26.00 -0.61 -17.30
CA LYS A 576 24.76 0.16 -17.19
C LYS A 576 24.62 0.80 -15.80
N VAL A 577 24.81 0.02 -14.73
CA VAL A 577 24.70 0.52 -13.36
C VAL A 577 25.78 1.57 -13.07
N ALA A 578 27.01 1.37 -13.51
CA ALA A 578 28.08 2.35 -13.30
C ALA A 578 27.84 3.65 -14.07
N GLU A 579 27.34 3.57 -15.30
CA GLU A 579 27.00 4.75 -16.13
C GLU A 579 25.85 5.56 -15.53
N ASP A 580 24.80 4.90 -15.02
CA ASP A 580 23.63 5.57 -14.49
C ASP A 580 23.85 6.11 -13.05
N THR A 581 24.52 5.34 -12.19
CA THR A 581 24.53 5.57 -10.74
C THR A 581 25.92 5.86 -10.16
N GLY A 582 26.98 5.62 -10.93
CA GLY A 582 28.36 5.67 -10.44
C GLY A 582 28.75 4.50 -9.53
N VAL A 583 27.86 3.53 -9.28
CA VAL A 583 28.11 2.38 -8.40
C VAL A 583 28.94 1.31 -9.14
N GLU A 584 30.11 1.01 -8.61
CA GLU A 584 30.96 -0.08 -9.12
C GLU A 584 30.57 -1.41 -8.47
N LEU A 585 29.87 -2.25 -9.20
CA LEU A 585 29.49 -3.59 -8.72
C LEU A 585 30.70 -4.53 -8.67
N ALA A 586 30.90 -5.19 -7.54
CA ALA A 586 31.95 -6.21 -7.39
C ALA A 586 31.62 -7.50 -8.17
N ALA A 587 30.34 -7.88 -8.17
CA ALA A 587 29.86 -9.05 -8.92
C ALA A 587 28.39 -8.88 -9.31
N VAL A 588 27.98 -9.64 -10.35
CA VAL A 588 26.60 -9.86 -10.73
C VAL A 588 26.30 -11.36 -10.62
N LEU A 589 25.26 -11.72 -9.88
CA LEU A 589 24.81 -13.09 -9.68
C LEU A 589 23.41 -13.28 -10.27
N VAL A 590 23.08 -14.51 -10.64
CA VAL A 590 21.77 -14.88 -11.19
C VAL A 590 21.07 -15.86 -10.25
N VAL A 591 19.79 -15.61 -9.99
CA VAL A 591 18.86 -16.53 -9.32
C VAL A 591 17.66 -16.78 -10.23
N HIS A 592 16.98 -17.91 -10.07
CA HIS A 592 15.75 -18.18 -10.80
C HIS A 592 14.60 -17.31 -10.28
N GLU A 593 14.53 -17.16 -8.97
CA GLU A 593 13.55 -16.34 -8.27
C GLU A 593 14.16 -15.81 -6.97
N HIS A 594 13.99 -14.49 -6.73
CA HIS A 594 14.43 -13.91 -5.47
C HIS A 594 13.64 -14.51 -4.29
N PRO A 595 14.31 -14.80 -3.16
CA PRO A 595 13.59 -15.09 -1.93
C PRO A 595 12.73 -13.86 -1.58
N THR A 596 11.41 -14.06 -1.58
CA THR A 596 10.46 -12.97 -1.31
C THR A 596 9.68 -13.24 -0.04
N ASP A 597 9.25 -12.18 0.62
CA ASP A 597 8.26 -12.28 1.70
C ASP A 597 7.00 -12.97 1.13
N ILE A 598 6.54 -13.99 1.85
CA ILE A 598 5.41 -14.88 1.49
C ILE A 598 4.12 -14.12 1.13
N ARG A 599 4.03 -12.83 1.44
CA ARG A 599 2.79 -12.05 1.47
C ARG A 599 2.49 -11.21 0.24
N HIS A 600 3.50 -10.59 -0.34
CA HIS A 600 3.30 -9.65 -1.44
C HIS A 600 3.99 -10.11 -2.72
N ASN A 601 4.81 -11.15 -2.64
CA ASN A 601 5.71 -11.59 -3.71
C ASN A 601 6.53 -10.43 -4.31
N SER A 602 6.63 -9.33 -3.57
CA SER A 602 7.24 -8.07 -4.00
C SER A 602 8.44 -7.65 -3.14
N LYS A 603 8.44 -8.02 -1.84
CA LYS A 603 9.54 -7.64 -0.95
C LYS A 603 10.60 -8.73 -0.91
N ILE A 604 11.80 -8.41 -1.40
CA ILE A 604 12.94 -9.33 -1.42
C ILE A 604 13.51 -9.49 -0.01
N ASP A 605 13.76 -10.74 0.40
CA ASP A 605 14.51 -11.07 1.62
C ASP A 605 16.01 -10.87 1.37
N ARG A 606 16.48 -9.61 1.51
CA ARG A 606 17.87 -9.24 1.23
C ARG A 606 18.88 -9.89 2.17
N PRO A 607 18.61 -10.06 3.49
CA PRO A 607 19.50 -10.84 4.36
C PRO A 607 19.75 -12.25 3.85
N ALA A 608 18.72 -13.01 3.53
CA ALA A 608 18.86 -14.36 2.97
C ALA A 608 19.59 -14.35 1.64
N LEU A 609 19.33 -13.35 0.80
CA LEU A 609 19.98 -13.19 -0.50
C LEU A 609 21.49 -12.85 -0.35
N GLY A 610 21.84 -12.00 0.62
CA GLY A 610 23.23 -11.66 0.94
C GLY A 610 24.04 -12.85 1.47
N GLU A 611 23.42 -13.68 2.31
CA GLU A 611 24.03 -14.94 2.77
C GLU A 611 24.27 -15.92 1.61
N TRP A 612 23.29 -16.05 0.73
CA TRP A 612 23.41 -16.88 -0.47
C TRP A 612 24.52 -16.35 -1.40
N ALA A 613 24.54 -15.05 -1.68
CA ALA A 613 25.57 -14.42 -2.51
C ALA A 613 26.97 -14.64 -1.94
N SER A 614 27.12 -14.53 -0.62
CA SER A 614 28.38 -14.79 0.08
C SER A 614 28.88 -16.23 -0.13
N LYS A 615 27.97 -17.23 -0.06
CA LYS A 615 28.29 -18.65 -0.31
C LYS A 615 28.72 -18.88 -1.77
N VAL A 616 27.96 -18.34 -2.72
CA VAL A 616 28.28 -18.47 -4.16
C VAL A 616 29.66 -17.89 -4.46
N LEU A 617 29.98 -16.71 -3.94
CA LEU A 617 31.28 -16.07 -4.18
C LEU A 617 32.44 -16.77 -3.45
N ALA A 618 32.15 -17.47 -2.35
CA ALA A 618 33.13 -18.32 -1.67
C ALA A 618 33.36 -19.68 -2.38
N GLY A 619 32.60 -20.00 -3.43
CA GLY A 619 32.68 -21.28 -4.16
C GLY A 619 31.98 -22.44 -3.44
N ALA A 620 31.00 -22.14 -2.57
CA ALA A 620 30.27 -23.11 -1.75
C ALA A 620 28.90 -23.47 -2.35
#